data_d825202c16525594d6241039e9a23f42
#
_entry.id   d825202c16525594d6241039e9a23f42
#
_cell.length_a   1.000
_cell.length_b   1.000
_cell.length_c   1.000
_cell.angle_alpha   90.00
_cell.angle_beta   90.00
_cell.angle_gamma   90.00
#
_symmetry.space_group_name_H-M   'P 1'
#
loop_
_entity.id
_entity.type
_entity.pdbx_description
1 polymer ?
#
loop_
_entity_poly.entity_id
_entity_poly.type
_entity_poly.pdbx_seq_one_letter_code
_entity_poly.pdbx_strand_id
1 'polypeptide(L)'
;MVRTYWAVIIACLSLGWSAAQTRELVLFPFAQGAAVQPTDEFNVNVEALNALYAQLKEIPSVYVLRFRETNPSITRAIEENRIRRDRLNPPFNEREADGTWRAARVGALLDVDLAFAGRIEEFSYDPTKREAIITISGDLIDVRTGEVIVSVAESGRGRLGSDQEDVNIARIAAVAEVAQKVGAALRERLAPPVQQPTQPQEERRPDRKRERATVTLFAIILGAVLGGSQF
;
A
#
# COMPACT_ATOMS: atom_id res chain seq x y z
N MET A 1 -40.52 -30.14 19.10
CA MET A 1 -39.11 -29.76 19.41
C MET A 1 -38.21 -29.69 18.17
N VAL A 2 -38.67 -29.38 16.97
CA VAL A 2 -37.86 -29.37 15.73
C VAL A 2 -37.60 -27.95 15.18
N ARG A 3 -38.24 -26.92 15.75
CA ARG A 3 -38.15 -25.53 15.22
C ARG A 3 -36.91 -24.73 15.66
N THR A 4 -36.19 -25.18 16.67
CA THR A 4 -35.07 -24.40 17.29
C THR A 4 -33.71 -24.68 16.61
N TYR A 5 -33.56 -25.74 15.85
CA TYR A 5 -32.28 -26.11 15.21
C TYR A 5 -32.00 -25.35 13.90
N TRP A 6 -33.03 -24.84 13.22
CA TRP A 6 -32.85 -24.10 11.95
C TRP A 6 -32.29 -22.68 12.14
N ALA A 7 -32.52 -22.06 13.27
CA ALA A 7 -32.04 -20.70 13.54
C ALA A 7 -30.51 -20.65 13.77
N VAL A 8 -29.92 -21.75 14.27
CA VAL A 8 -28.47 -21.80 14.56
C VAL A 8 -27.65 -22.04 13.29
N ILE A 9 -28.18 -22.76 12.32
CA ILE A 9 -27.46 -23.05 11.06
C ILE A 9 -27.39 -21.81 10.16
N ILE A 10 -28.39 -20.93 10.18
CA ILE A 10 -28.37 -19.69 9.37
C ILE A 10 -27.39 -18.67 9.97
N ALA A 11 -27.21 -18.65 11.28
CA ALA A 11 -26.26 -17.74 11.94
C ALA A 11 -24.78 -18.10 11.68
N CYS A 12 -24.46 -19.37 11.40
CA CYS A 12 -23.10 -19.80 11.09
C CYS A 12 -22.69 -19.54 9.63
N LEU A 13 -23.63 -19.35 8.70
CA LEU A 13 -23.33 -19.10 7.28
C LEU A 13 -23.07 -17.62 6.97
N SER A 14 -23.36 -16.70 7.90
CA SER A 14 -23.07 -15.26 7.78
C SER A 14 -21.68 -14.86 8.31
N LEU A 15 -20.91 -15.77 8.85
CA LEU A 15 -19.52 -15.54 9.25
C LEU A 15 -18.60 -15.54 8.03
N GLY A 16 -18.69 -14.41 7.28
CA GLY A 16 -17.54 -13.71 6.78
C GLY A 16 -16.67 -14.37 5.73
N TRP A 17 -17.09 -14.37 4.48
CA TRP A 17 -16.10 -14.14 3.44
C TRP A 17 -15.87 -12.60 3.35
N SER A 18 -15.02 -12.10 4.23
CA SER A 18 -14.32 -10.84 3.99
C SER A 18 -13.27 -11.15 2.93
N ALA A 19 -13.70 -11.28 1.66
CA ALA A 19 -12.78 -11.28 0.54
C ALA A 19 -12.00 -9.98 0.66
N ALA A 20 -10.70 -10.07 0.88
CA ALA A 20 -9.82 -8.90 0.87
C ALA A 20 -10.05 -8.22 -0.48
N GLN A 21 -10.71 -7.05 -0.47
CA GLN A 21 -11.05 -6.33 -1.68
C GLN A 21 -9.75 -5.92 -2.35
N THR A 22 -9.50 -6.46 -3.54
CA THR A 22 -8.34 -6.07 -4.35
C THR A 22 -8.52 -4.61 -4.77
N ARG A 23 -7.56 -3.76 -4.42
CA ARG A 23 -7.57 -2.34 -4.77
C ARG A 23 -6.91 -2.13 -6.13
N GLU A 24 -7.50 -1.28 -6.96
CA GLU A 24 -6.92 -0.91 -8.24
C GLU A 24 -6.00 0.30 -8.10
N LEU A 25 -4.76 0.15 -8.55
CA LEU A 25 -3.72 1.18 -8.51
C LEU A 25 -3.30 1.56 -9.92
N VAL A 26 -3.44 2.83 -10.28
CA VAL A 26 -2.83 3.36 -11.51
C VAL A 26 -1.44 3.91 -11.24
N LEU A 27 -0.48 3.49 -12.08
CA LEU A 27 0.90 3.96 -12.08
C LEU A 27 1.07 4.97 -13.22
N PHE A 28 1.36 6.22 -12.87
CA PHE A 28 1.56 7.32 -13.82
C PHE A 28 3.02 7.41 -14.29
N PRO A 29 3.28 7.91 -15.52
CA PRO A 29 4.62 8.27 -15.96
C PRO A 29 5.24 9.31 -15.04
N PHE A 30 6.53 9.15 -14.76
CA PHE A 30 7.25 10.08 -13.90
C PHE A 30 7.49 11.41 -14.63
N ALA A 31 7.39 12.51 -13.89
CA ALA A 31 7.96 13.77 -14.32
C ALA A 31 9.50 13.70 -14.29
N GLN A 32 10.17 14.51 -15.08
CA GLN A 32 11.63 14.60 -15.05
C GLN A 32 12.06 15.88 -14.33
N GLY A 33 12.95 15.72 -13.36
CA GLY A 33 13.62 16.81 -12.68
C GLY A 33 14.75 17.43 -13.52
N ALA A 34 15.25 18.58 -13.09
CA ALA A 34 16.31 19.28 -13.79
C ALA A 34 17.67 18.55 -13.78
N ALA A 35 17.87 17.65 -12.83
CA ALA A 35 19.10 16.86 -12.69
C ALA A 35 19.06 15.51 -13.45
N VAL A 36 18.08 15.31 -14.31
CA VAL A 36 18.01 14.14 -15.20
C VAL A 36 18.84 14.41 -16.44
N GLN A 37 19.92 13.65 -16.59
CA GLN A 37 20.74 13.71 -17.80
C GLN A 37 20.05 12.96 -18.96
N PRO A 38 19.69 13.64 -20.06
CA PRO A 38 19.09 12.95 -21.18
C PRO A 38 20.09 11.99 -21.81
N THR A 39 19.62 10.83 -22.22
CA THR A 39 20.40 9.82 -22.93
C THR A 39 19.58 9.27 -24.08
N ASP A 40 20.14 9.26 -25.28
CA ASP A 40 19.41 8.83 -26.49
C ASP A 40 19.13 7.31 -26.48
N GLU A 41 19.98 6.54 -25.79
CA GLU A 41 19.92 5.08 -25.80
C GLU A 41 19.17 4.47 -24.60
N PHE A 42 18.84 5.25 -23.56
CA PHE A 42 18.23 4.75 -22.34
C PHE A 42 17.08 5.62 -21.86
N ASN A 43 15.86 5.13 -22.03
CA ASN A 43 14.68 5.84 -21.56
C ASN A 43 14.43 5.53 -20.07
N VAL A 44 15.01 6.34 -19.19
CA VAL A 44 14.92 6.15 -17.75
C VAL A 44 13.48 6.12 -17.23
N ASN A 45 12.56 6.89 -17.84
CA ASN A 45 11.16 6.92 -17.41
C ASN A 45 10.46 5.59 -17.69
N VAL A 46 10.68 5.04 -18.88
CA VAL A 46 10.11 3.74 -19.26
C VAL A 46 10.67 2.62 -18.38
N GLU A 47 11.98 2.62 -18.17
CA GLU A 47 12.64 1.59 -17.36
C GLU A 47 12.23 1.67 -15.89
N ALA A 48 12.18 2.87 -15.30
CA ALA A 48 11.72 3.07 -13.94
C ALA A 48 10.24 2.65 -13.75
N LEU A 49 9.39 2.99 -14.71
CA LEU A 49 7.98 2.60 -14.70
C LEU A 49 7.83 1.07 -14.80
N ASN A 50 8.61 0.42 -15.68
CA ASN A 50 8.61 -1.03 -15.85
C ASN A 50 9.08 -1.74 -14.59
N ALA A 51 10.19 -1.28 -14.00
CA ALA A 51 10.76 -1.87 -12.81
C ALA A 51 9.82 -1.72 -11.60
N LEU A 52 9.24 -0.54 -11.40
CA LEU A 52 8.28 -0.33 -10.31
C LEU A 52 6.99 -1.14 -10.52
N TYR A 53 6.47 -1.21 -11.74
CA TYR A 53 5.34 -2.07 -12.06
C TYR A 53 5.60 -3.53 -11.70
N ALA A 54 6.81 -4.04 -12.01
CA ALA A 54 7.20 -5.41 -11.67
C ALA A 54 7.20 -5.65 -10.15
N GLN A 55 7.61 -4.66 -9.34
CA GLN A 55 7.58 -4.76 -7.88
C GLN A 55 6.15 -4.71 -7.31
N LEU A 56 5.30 -3.85 -7.83
CA LEU A 56 3.95 -3.63 -7.30
C LEU A 56 2.97 -4.76 -7.67
N LYS A 57 3.11 -5.37 -8.85
CA LYS A 57 2.25 -6.50 -9.26
C LYS A 57 2.40 -7.73 -8.37
N GLU A 58 3.49 -7.84 -7.61
CA GLU A 58 3.72 -8.92 -6.65
C GLU A 58 2.93 -8.73 -5.33
N ILE A 59 2.21 -7.62 -5.17
CA ILE A 59 1.38 -7.34 -3.98
C ILE A 59 -0.02 -7.93 -4.20
N PRO A 60 -0.42 -9.00 -3.49
CA PRO A 60 -1.66 -9.74 -3.79
C PRO A 60 -2.95 -8.91 -3.63
N SER A 61 -2.89 -7.86 -2.78
CA SER A 61 -4.03 -6.97 -2.49
C SER A 61 -4.21 -5.85 -3.49
N VAL A 62 -3.38 -5.79 -4.56
CA VAL A 62 -3.36 -4.67 -5.49
C VAL A 62 -3.35 -5.17 -6.93
N TYR A 63 -4.24 -4.61 -7.75
CA TYR A 63 -4.21 -4.76 -9.20
C TYR A 63 -3.60 -3.50 -9.81
N VAL A 64 -2.44 -3.63 -10.45
CA VAL A 64 -1.68 -2.48 -10.96
C VAL A 64 -1.97 -2.24 -12.44
N LEU A 65 -2.40 -1.03 -12.74
CA LEU A 65 -2.62 -0.54 -14.09
C LEU A 65 -1.52 0.48 -14.46
N ARG A 66 -1.07 0.47 -15.72
CA ARG A 66 -0.25 1.56 -16.25
C ARG A 66 -1.14 2.58 -16.94
N PHE A 67 -0.91 3.83 -16.65
CA PHE A 67 -1.60 4.91 -17.35
C PHE A 67 -1.30 4.88 -18.86
N ARG A 68 -2.36 5.03 -19.66
CA ARG A 68 -2.28 5.19 -21.12
C ARG A 68 -3.31 6.22 -21.54
N GLU A 69 -2.90 7.21 -22.33
CA GLU A 69 -3.81 8.23 -22.88
C GLU A 69 -4.88 7.61 -23.80
N THR A 70 -4.55 6.48 -24.43
CA THR A 70 -5.45 5.74 -25.32
C THR A 70 -6.48 4.88 -24.58
N ASN A 71 -6.53 4.94 -23.24
CA ASN A 71 -7.56 4.23 -22.46
C ASN A 71 -8.94 4.76 -22.89
N PRO A 72 -9.92 3.88 -23.17
CA PRO A 72 -11.27 4.28 -23.64
C PRO A 72 -11.96 5.27 -22.70
N SER A 73 -11.78 5.13 -21.37
CA SER A 73 -12.35 6.06 -20.38
C SER A 73 -11.74 7.45 -20.51
N ILE A 74 -10.44 7.55 -20.75
CA ILE A 74 -9.73 8.81 -20.97
C ILE A 74 -10.16 9.44 -22.31
N THR A 75 -10.22 8.66 -23.39
CA THR A 75 -10.66 9.14 -24.70
C THR A 75 -12.07 9.73 -24.61
N ARG A 76 -13.00 9.01 -23.97
CA ARG A 76 -14.37 9.52 -23.74
C ARG A 76 -14.37 10.79 -22.90
N ALA A 77 -13.56 10.86 -21.85
CA ALA A 77 -13.48 12.06 -21.00
C ALA A 77 -12.97 13.28 -21.75
N ILE A 78 -12.08 13.11 -22.75
CA ILE A 78 -11.62 14.19 -23.65
C ILE A 78 -12.78 14.61 -24.55
N GLU A 79 -13.46 13.66 -25.19
CA GLU A 79 -14.60 13.93 -26.10
C GLU A 79 -15.75 14.66 -25.38
N GLU A 80 -16.01 14.29 -24.13
CA GLU A 80 -17.02 14.93 -23.27
C GLU A 80 -16.51 16.23 -22.60
N ASN A 81 -15.31 16.71 -22.92
CA ASN A 81 -14.68 17.90 -22.32
C ASN A 81 -14.54 17.86 -20.79
N ARG A 82 -14.52 16.66 -20.17
CA ARG A 82 -14.29 16.47 -18.73
C ARG A 82 -12.82 16.66 -18.34
N ILE A 83 -11.91 16.41 -19.28
CA ILE A 83 -10.48 16.66 -19.11
C ILE A 83 -9.87 17.17 -20.40
N ARG A 84 -8.91 18.06 -20.29
CA ARG A 84 -8.13 18.56 -21.43
C ARG A 84 -6.92 17.66 -21.65
N ARG A 85 -6.52 17.46 -22.90
CA ARG A 85 -5.38 16.60 -23.29
C ARG A 85 -4.06 17.06 -22.67
N ASP A 86 -3.84 18.38 -22.50
CA ASP A 86 -2.64 18.92 -21.86
C ASP A 86 -2.48 18.50 -20.40
N ARG A 87 -3.58 18.09 -19.74
CA ARG A 87 -3.57 17.58 -18.35
C ARG A 87 -3.20 16.10 -18.23
N LEU A 88 -3.01 15.42 -19.36
CA LEU A 88 -2.65 14.00 -19.42
C LEU A 88 -1.13 13.77 -19.52
N ASN A 89 -0.34 14.84 -19.49
CA ASN A 89 1.11 14.79 -19.48
C ASN A 89 1.67 15.00 -18.06
N PRO A 90 2.81 14.39 -17.72
CA PRO A 90 3.51 14.69 -16.47
C PRO A 90 3.78 16.20 -16.33
N PRO A 91 3.81 16.70 -15.10
CA PRO A 91 3.76 16.03 -13.80
C PRO A 91 2.33 15.74 -13.34
N PHE A 92 2.08 14.49 -12.85
CA PHE A 92 0.81 14.11 -12.26
C PHE A 92 0.75 14.35 -10.74
N ASN A 93 1.90 14.51 -10.10
CA ASN A 93 2.05 14.82 -8.68
C ASN A 93 1.93 16.32 -8.36
N GLU A 94 1.13 17.05 -9.14
CA GLU A 94 0.82 18.46 -8.91
C GLU A 94 -0.65 18.63 -8.51
N ARG A 95 -0.92 19.72 -7.77
CA ARG A 95 -2.27 20.12 -7.44
C ARG A 95 -2.83 21.04 -8.52
N GLU A 96 -4.06 20.81 -8.86
CA GLU A 96 -4.85 21.69 -9.72
C GLU A 96 -5.25 22.99 -8.95
N ALA A 97 -5.79 23.96 -9.66
CA ALA A 97 -6.21 25.23 -9.06
C ALA A 97 -7.27 25.08 -7.94
N ASP A 98 -8.05 24.01 -7.97
CA ASP A 98 -9.06 23.67 -6.96
C ASP A 98 -8.48 22.87 -5.77
N GLY A 99 -7.15 22.68 -5.75
CA GLY A 99 -6.46 21.91 -4.70
C GLY A 99 -6.46 20.39 -4.89
N THR A 100 -7.17 19.87 -5.89
CA THR A 100 -7.20 18.42 -6.18
C THR A 100 -5.90 17.98 -6.83
N TRP A 101 -5.40 16.81 -6.46
CA TRP A 101 -4.27 16.20 -7.15
C TRP A 101 -4.65 15.82 -8.59
N ARG A 102 -3.79 16.16 -9.57
CA ARG A 102 -4.00 15.77 -10.97
C ARG A 102 -4.09 14.25 -11.11
N ALA A 103 -3.23 13.50 -10.40
CA ALA A 103 -3.27 12.05 -10.36
C ALA A 103 -4.62 11.51 -9.85
N ALA A 104 -5.20 12.10 -8.80
CA ALA A 104 -6.49 11.69 -8.29
C ALA A 104 -7.62 11.97 -9.29
N ARG A 105 -7.60 13.14 -9.94
CA ARG A 105 -8.59 13.50 -10.98
C ARG A 105 -8.57 12.54 -12.17
N VAL A 106 -7.38 12.19 -12.65
CA VAL A 106 -7.23 11.24 -13.77
C VAL A 106 -7.55 9.82 -13.31
N GLY A 107 -7.16 9.45 -12.08
CA GLY A 107 -7.52 8.17 -11.47
C GLY A 107 -9.03 7.97 -11.37
N ALA A 108 -9.77 9.01 -11.00
CA ALA A 108 -11.24 8.97 -10.95
C ALA A 108 -11.88 8.75 -12.34
N LEU A 109 -11.27 9.23 -13.42
CA LEU A 109 -11.72 8.95 -14.80
C LEU A 109 -11.46 7.50 -15.21
N LEU A 110 -10.46 6.86 -14.60
CA LEU A 110 -10.12 5.46 -14.82
C LEU A 110 -10.90 4.51 -13.89
N ASP A 111 -11.65 5.05 -12.93
CA ASP A 111 -12.41 4.29 -11.90
C ASP A 111 -11.51 3.39 -11.06
N VAL A 112 -10.35 3.93 -10.62
CA VAL A 112 -9.38 3.22 -9.78
C VAL A 112 -9.39 3.76 -8.34
N ASP A 113 -8.96 2.93 -7.38
CA ASP A 113 -8.93 3.29 -5.96
C ASP A 113 -7.71 4.16 -5.60
N LEU A 114 -6.58 3.87 -6.25
CA LEU A 114 -5.28 4.42 -5.90
C LEU A 114 -4.55 4.97 -7.11
N ALA A 115 -3.76 6.01 -6.89
CA ALA A 115 -2.89 6.60 -7.89
C ALA A 115 -1.48 6.77 -7.33
N PHE A 116 -0.47 6.29 -8.05
CA PHE A 116 0.92 6.61 -7.75
C PHE A 116 1.47 7.54 -8.82
N ALA A 117 1.92 8.72 -8.40
CA ALA A 117 2.51 9.73 -9.27
C ALA A 117 3.78 10.28 -8.64
N GLY A 118 4.80 10.48 -9.46
CA GLY A 118 6.10 10.89 -8.95
C GLY A 118 6.96 11.59 -9.98
N ARG A 119 8.21 11.81 -9.58
CA ARG A 119 9.24 12.47 -10.38
C ARG A 119 10.55 11.72 -10.23
N ILE A 120 11.31 11.64 -11.32
CA ILE A 120 12.73 11.29 -11.29
C ILE A 120 13.46 12.60 -11.01
N GLU A 121 14.00 12.76 -9.80
CA GLU A 121 14.68 13.98 -9.36
C GLU A 121 16.08 14.08 -9.95
N GLU A 122 16.77 12.94 -9.99
CA GLU A 122 18.13 12.82 -10.49
C GLU A 122 18.28 11.53 -11.30
N PHE A 123 19.00 11.62 -12.40
CA PHE A 123 19.52 10.48 -13.14
C PHE A 123 20.84 10.87 -13.78
N SER A 124 21.92 10.24 -13.36
CA SER A 124 23.27 10.55 -13.84
C SER A 124 24.15 9.31 -13.87
N TYR A 125 25.25 9.39 -14.66
CA TYR A 125 26.31 8.39 -14.68
C TYR A 125 27.65 9.08 -14.47
N ASP A 126 28.40 8.63 -13.45
CA ASP A 126 29.78 9.08 -13.18
C ASP A 126 30.78 8.09 -13.82
N PRO A 127 31.47 8.48 -14.90
CA PRO A 127 32.41 7.61 -15.59
C PRO A 127 33.66 7.28 -14.73
N THR A 128 34.02 8.17 -13.80
CA THR A 128 35.19 7.95 -12.92
C THR A 128 34.92 6.86 -11.90
N LYS A 129 33.72 6.88 -11.32
CA LYS A 129 33.27 5.88 -10.36
C LYS A 129 32.62 4.66 -11.02
N ARG A 130 32.36 4.77 -12.32
CA ARG A 130 31.61 3.78 -13.11
C ARG A 130 30.25 3.44 -12.47
N GLU A 131 29.57 4.48 -12.00
CA GLU A 131 28.37 4.36 -11.19
C GLU A 131 27.23 5.19 -11.79
N ALA A 132 26.06 4.58 -11.92
CA ALA A 132 24.81 5.28 -12.22
C ALA A 132 24.05 5.54 -10.91
N ILE A 133 23.40 6.69 -10.83
CA ILE A 133 22.57 7.10 -9.70
C ILE A 133 21.21 7.52 -10.25
N ILE A 134 20.14 7.09 -9.57
CA ILE A 134 18.77 7.56 -9.82
C ILE A 134 18.11 7.86 -8.48
N THR A 135 17.36 8.97 -8.42
CA THR A 135 16.51 9.33 -7.29
C THR A 135 15.09 9.53 -7.78
N ILE A 136 14.15 8.85 -7.12
CA ILE A 136 12.71 8.94 -7.43
C ILE A 136 11.99 9.42 -6.18
N SER A 137 11.16 10.46 -6.33
CA SER A 137 10.16 10.88 -5.36
C SER A 137 8.76 10.61 -5.90
N GLY A 138 7.79 10.36 -5.01
CA GLY A 138 6.41 10.16 -5.44
C GLY A 138 5.45 9.97 -4.29
N ASP A 139 4.16 10.11 -4.63
CA ASP A 139 3.05 10.04 -3.70
C ASP A 139 2.06 8.96 -4.12
N LEU A 140 1.68 8.13 -3.16
CA LEU A 140 0.53 7.24 -3.27
C LEU A 140 -0.70 7.99 -2.75
N ILE A 141 -1.69 8.16 -3.60
CA ILE A 141 -2.86 9.00 -3.36
C ILE A 141 -4.11 8.11 -3.39
N ASP A 142 -4.99 8.26 -2.40
CA ASP A 142 -6.34 7.72 -2.44
C ASP A 142 -7.16 8.57 -3.42
N VAL A 143 -7.66 7.96 -4.48
CA VAL A 143 -8.36 8.68 -5.57
C VAL A 143 -9.68 9.27 -5.10
N ARG A 144 -10.37 8.59 -4.19
CA ARG A 144 -11.68 9.00 -3.71
C ARG A 144 -11.61 10.19 -2.74
N THR A 145 -10.62 10.20 -1.85
CA THR A 145 -10.47 11.26 -0.83
C THR A 145 -9.50 12.36 -1.26
N GLY A 146 -8.61 12.07 -2.21
CA GLY A 146 -7.51 12.96 -2.59
C GLY A 146 -6.41 13.04 -1.53
N GLU A 147 -6.40 12.16 -0.52
CA GLU A 147 -5.40 12.15 0.53
C GLU A 147 -4.14 11.40 0.08
N VAL A 148 -2.98 11.90 0.50
CA VAL A 148 -1.71 11.20 0.34
C VAL A 148 -1.58 10.14 1.43
N ILE A 149 -1.58 8.87 1.03
CA ILE A 149 -1.43 7.72 1.94
C ILE A 149 0.02 7.58 2.40
N VAL A 150 0.96 7.75 1.46
CA VAL A 150 2.41 7.73 1.71
C VAL A 150 3.15 8.51 0.65
N SER A 151 4.17 9.26 1.09
CA SER A 151 5.17 9.87 0.22
C SER A 151 6.46 9.07 0.33
N VAL A 152 7.12 8.83 -0.78
CA VAL A 152 8.39 8.12 -0.86
C VAL A 152 9.43 8.99 -1.56
N ALA A 153 10.70 8.87 -1.14
CA ALA A 153 11.84 9.47 -1.80
C ALA A 153 13.01 8.52 -1.61
N GLU A 154 13.41 7.85 -2.68
CA GLU A 154 14.41 6.79 -2.64
C GLU A 154 15.45 6.97 -3.74
N SER A 155 16.69 6.54 -3.44
CA SER A 155 17.77 6.54 -4.39
C SER A 155 18.30 5.13 -4.63
N GLY A 156 18.60 4.84 -5.90
CA GLY A 156 19.24 3.61 -6.34
C GLY A 156 20.58 3.90 -6.98
N ARG A 157 21.49 2.95 -6.86
CA ARG A 157 22.84 3.01 -7.42
C ARG A 157 23.17 1.73 -8.15
N GLY A 158 23.76 1.86 -9.32
CA GLY A 158 24.27 0.71 -10.07
C GLY A 158 25.70 0.93 -10.45
N ARG A 159 26.55 -0.05 -10.18
CA ARG A 159 27.98 0.03 -10.48
C ARG A 159 28.36 -0.95 -11.56
N LEU A 160 29.17 -0.48 -12.49
CA LEU A 160 29.72 -1.29 -13.56
C LEU A 160 30.94 -2.07 -13.07
N GLY A 161 30.96 -3.37 -13.30
CA GLY A 161 32.11 -4.23 -13.00
C GLY A 161 33.35 -3.86 -13.84
N SER A 162 34.56 -4.28 -13.40
CA SER A 162 35.81 -3.94 -14.06
C SER A 162 35.93 -4.46 -15.49
N ASP A 163 35.27 -5.55 -15.78
CA ASP A 163 35.22 -6.28 -17.04
C ASP A 163 34.03 -5.93 -17.95
N GLN A 164 33.16 -5.03 -17.50
CA GLN A 164 31.96 -4.60 -18.22
C GLN A 164 32.16 -3.23 -18.85
N GLU A 165 31.73 -3.07 -20.09
CA GLU A 165 31.87 -1.81 -20.84
C GLU A 165 30.52 -1.12 -21.07
N ASP A 166 29.39 -1.88 -21.04
CA ASP A 166 28.07 -1.33 -21.28
C ASP A 166 27.52 -0.58 -20.05
N VAL A 167 27.52 0.75 -20.18
CA VAL A 167 27.00 1.66 -19.14
C VAL A 167 25.53 1.38 -18.79
N ASN A 168 24.75 0.82 -19.70
CA ASN A 168 23.35 0.51 -19.47
C ASN A 168 23.17 -0.56 -18.39
N ILE A 169 24.15 -1.42 -18.17
CA ILE A 169 24.12 -2.39 -17.06
C ILE A 169 24.05 -1.66 -15.70
N ALA A 170 24.90 -0.63 -15.50
CA ALA A 170 24.86 0.17 -14.29
C ALA A 170 23.55 0.96 -14.16
N ARG A 171 23.04 1.52 -15.26
CA ARG A 171 21.77 2.25 -15.28
C ARG A 171 20.59 1.36 -14.92
N ILE A 172 20.50 0.17 -15.49
CA ILE A 172 19.47 -0.84 -15.17
C ILE A 172 19.56 -1.26 -13.71
N ALA A 173 20.78 -1.51 -13.19
CA ALA A 173 20.97 -1.87 -11.79
C ALA A 173 20.50 -0.75 -10.84
N ALA A 174 20.82 0.51 -11.13
CA ALA A 174 20.35 1.65 -10.35
C ALA A 174 18.81 1.75 -10.34
N VAL A 175 18.19 1.60 -11.52
CA VAL A 175 16.72 1.60 -11.66
C VAL A 175 16.09 0.44 -10.91
N ALA A 176 16.67 -0.75 -10.97
CA ALA A 176 16.14 -1.91 -10.25
C ALA A 176 16.20 -1.71 -8.72
N GLU A 177 17.31 -1.16 -8.22
CA GLU A 177 17.50 -0.89 -6.79
C GLU A 177 16.48 0.15 -6.28
N VAL A 178 16.32 1.29 -6.97
CA VAL A 178 15.34 2.31 -6.56
C VAL A 178 13.92 1.78 -6.63
N ALA A 179 13.57 1.02 -7.67
CA ALA A 179 12.25 0.42 -7.80
C ALA A 179 11.96 -0.59 -6.69
N GLN A 180 12.96 -1.35 -6.25
CA GLN A 180 12.84 -2.26 -5.12
C GLN A 180 12.56 -1.50 -3.81
N LYS A 181 13.30 -0.40 -3.55
CA LYS A 181 13.11 0.44 -2.35
C LYS A 181 11.73 1.10 -2.33
N VAL A 182 11.35 1.75 -3.43
CA VAL A 182 10.02 2.36 -3.58
C VAL A 182 8.92 1.29 -3.45
N GLY A 183 9.08 0.15 -4.13
CA GLY A 183 8.14 -0.96 -4.05
C GLY A 183 7.99 -1.52 -2.64
N ALA A 184 9.09 -1.60 -1.87
CA ALA A 184 9.06 -2.05 -0.47
C ALA A 184 8.29 -1.06 0.43
N ALA A 185 8.56 0.24 0.28
CA ALA A 185 7.86 1.30 1.04
C ALA A 185 6.34 1.31 0.74
N LEU A 186 5.97 1.14 -0.54
CA LEU A 186 4.57 1.06 -0.94
C LEU A 186 3.90 -0.23 -0.45
N ARG A 187 4.62 -1.37 -0.49
CA ARG A 187 4.10 -2.67 -0.01
C ARG A 187 3.73 -2.62 1.46
N GLU A 188 4.52 -1.96 2.28
CA GLU A 188 4.24 -1.81 3.73
C GLU A 188 2.87 -1.18 3.98
N ARG A 189 2.44 -0.25 3.12
CA ARG A 189 1.15 0.46 3.23
C ARG A 189 0.00 -0.24 2.48
N LEU A 190 0.33 -0.99 1.45
CA LEU A 190 -0.66 -1.67 0.61
C LEU A 190 -0.95 -3.10 1.07
N ALA A 191 -0.03 -3.73 1.80
CA ALA A 191 -0.27 -5.05 2.34
C ALA A 191 -1.46 -5.02 3.31
N PRO A 192 -2.37 -6.02 3.25
CA PRO A 192 -3.42 -6.14 4.24
C PRO A 192 -2.78 -6.23 5.63
N PRO A 193 -3.40 -5.63 6.66
CA PRO A 193 -2.88 -5.74 8.01
C PRO A 193 -2.70 -7.24 8.32
N VAL A 194 -1.47 -7.61 8.67
CA VAL A 194 -1.18 -8.97 9.11
C VAL A 194 -2.10 -9.23 10.28
N GLN A 195 -3.13 -10.06 10.10
CA GLN A 195 -3.93 -10.56 11.21
C GLN A 195 -2.95 -11.31 12.10
N GLN A 196 -2.46 -10.64 13.12
CA GLN A 196 -1.72 -11.34 14.17
C GLN A 196 -2.65 -12.48 14.59
N PRO A 197 -2.17 -13.74 14.54
CA PRO A 197 -2.96 -14.84 15.01
C PRO A 197 -3.43 -14.43 16.40
N THR A 198 -4.74 -14.31 16.56
CA THR A 198 -5.36 -14.01 17.85
C THR A 198 -4.75 -15.02 18.80
N GLN A 199 -3.80 -14.59 19.64
CA GLN A 199 -3.25 -15.49 20.65
C GLN A 199 -4.48 -16.07 21.30
N PRO A 200 -4.62 -17.41 21.37
CA PRO A 200 -5.73 -18.01 22.08
C PRO A 200 -5.74 -17.30 23.43
N GLN A 201 -6.78 -16.53 23.70
CA GLN A 201 -6.96 -15.97 25.03
C GLN A 201 -6.86 -17.19 25.92
N GLU A 202 -5.73 -17.29 26.60
CA GLU A 202 -5.52 -18.30 27.60
C GLU A 202 -6.70 -18.11 28.54
N GLU A 203 -7.69 -18.99 28.34
CA GLU A 203 -8.94 -18.99 29.08
C GLU A 203 -8.48 -19.02 30.54
N ARG A 204 -8.50 -17.85 31.20
CA ARG A 204 -8.14 -17.75 32.62
C ARG A 204 -9.05 -18.73 33.29
N ARG A 205 -8.57 -19.97 33.45
CA ARG A 205 -9.25 -20.97 34.24
C ARG A 205 -9.53 -20.28 35.57
N PRO A 206 -10.81 -20.14 35.95
CA PRO A 206 -11.14 -19.51 37.19
C PRO A 206 -10.39 -20.29 38.27
N ASP A 207 -9.60 -19.55 39.07
CA ASP A 207 -8.68 -20.11 40.03
C ASP A 207 -9.53 -20.78 41.14
N ARG A 208 -9.81 -22.08 40.97
CA ARG A 208 -10.64 -22.91 41.86
C ARG A 208 -10.23 -22.80 43.33
N LYS A 209 -9.04 -22.26 43.61
CA LYS A 209 -8.57 -21.99 44.97
C LYS A 209 -9.24 -20.77 45.62
N ARG A 210 -9.68 -19.76 44.82
CA ARG A 210 -10.36 -18.58 45.41
C ARG A 210 -11.81 -18.87 45.77
N GLU A 211 -12.53 -19.73 45.07
CA GLU A 211 -13.90 -20.09 45.41
C GLU A 211 -13.97 -20.89 46.75
N ARG A 212 -12.97 -21.75 47.03
CA ARG A 212 -12.95 -22.48 48.30
C ARG A 212 -12.70 -21.57 49.50
N ALA A 213 -11.92 -20.48 49.34
CA ALA A 213 -11.66 -19.52 50.43
C ALA A 213 -12.90 -18.67 50.73
N THR A 214 -13.70 -18.30 49.74
CA THR A 214 -14.92 -17.50 49.92
C THR A 214 -16.06 -18.32 50.59
N VAL A 215 -16.21 -19.58 50.21
CA VAL A 215 -17.23 -20.47 50.80
C VAL A 215 -16.90 -20.79 52.29
N THR A 216 -15.62 -20.95 52.63
CA THR A 216 -15.19 -21.21 54.01
C THR A 216 -15.40 -19.97 54.90
N LEU A 217 -15.22 -18.77 54.39
CA LEU A 217 -15.44 -17.54 55.16
C LEU A 217 -16.93 -17.29 55.46
N PHE A 218 -17.83 -17.61 54.52
CA PHE A 218 -19.27 -17.51 54.75
C PHE A 218 -19.78 -18.53 55.77
N ALA A 219 -19.23 -19.73 55.82
CA ALA A 219 -19.61 -20.75 56.80
C ALA A 219 -19.20 -20.36 58.23
N ILE A 220 -18.07 -19.68 58.41
CA ILE A 220 -17.60 -19.21 59.71
C ILE A 220 -18.47 -18.04 60.22
N ILE A 221 -18.89 -17.13 59.35
CA ILE A 221 -19.75 -15.98 59.73
C ILE A 221 -21.16 -16.44 60.08
N LEU A 222 -21.74 -17.42 59.43
CA LEU A 222 -23.07 -17.94 59.71
C LEU A 222 -23.08 -18.77 61.09
N GLY A 223 -21.97 -19.46 61.37
CA GLY A 223 -21.81 -20.18 62.60
C GLY A 223 -21.70 -19.27 63.84
N ALA A 224 -21.14 -18.08 63.71
CA ALA A 224 -20.99 -17.11 64.78
C ALA A 224 -22.28 -16.34 65.11
N VAL A 225 -23.22 -16.24 64.19
CA VAL A 225 -24.50 -15.51 64.38
C VAL A 225 -25.57 -16.41 65.03
N LEU A 226 -25.51 -17.72 64.84
CA LEU A 226 -26.49 -18.68 65.41
C LEU A 226 -26.09 -19.27 66.72
N GLY A 227 -24.84 -19.06 67.18
CA GLY A 227 -24.36 -19.60 68.50
C GLY A 227 -24.45 -18.63 69.69
N GLY A 228 -25.01 -17.43 69.51
CA GLY A 228 -25.04 -16.36 70.53
C GLY A 228 -26.35 -16.08 71.22
N SER A 229 -27.26 -17.04 71.33
CA SER A 229 -28.46 -16.85 72.13
C SER A 229 -28.77 -18.06 73.02
N GLN A 230 -27.96 -18.25 74.03
CA GLN A 230 -28.33 -18.94 75.28
C GLN A 230 -27.43 -18.37 76.37
N PHE A 231 -27.94 -17.36 77.05
CA PHE A 231 -27.96 -17.14 78.51
C PHE A 231 -28.65 -15.81 78.76
#